data_1931e436f373da8cc905d2a445dba964
#
_entry.id   1931e436f373da8cc905d2a445dba964
#
_cell.length_a   1.000
_cell.length_b   1.000
_cell.length_c   1.000
_cell.angle_alpha   90.00
_cell.angle_beta   90.00
_cell.angle_gamma   90.00
#
_symmetry.space_group_name_H-M   'P 1'
#
loop_
_entity.id
_entity.type
_entity.pdbx_description
1 polymer ?
#
loop_
_entity_poly.entity_id
_entity_poly.type
_entity_poly.pdbx_seq_one_letter_code
_entity_poly.pdbx_strand_id
1 'polypeptide(L)'
;MATLSINEKNEVRDMLKTYCNRYPSQNKAAASLHGVSAGTISSILNGKYENISDEMFRNIYSQVSTPHQAAGLQIVETTALHEIIAAMQDAQEWQDVTWVVGESGCGKTTAASVYQSSHKEVYTLLCSEDMKKGDFVRELAAVIGVNANGHNIREILSAIIARIIQMDSPLLIFDEGDKLNDLVFHYFMTIYNQLKDKAGIIFLSTSYIEKRMESGLKHNKKGYQEINSRIGRKFYKISKNTANDVYAVCVANGIKEDKALENIIQDAASYENDMRRVTKKIKIEKKRRAA
;
A
#
# COMPACT_ATOMS: atom_id res chain seq x y z
N MET A 1 14.79 28.74 30.12
CA MET A 1 14.06 27.49 29.94
C MET A 1 14.66 26.45 30.87
N ALA A 2 13.84 25.57 31.48
CA ALA A 2 14.35 24.55 32.39
C ALA A 2 15.24 23.54 31.67
N THR A 3 16.30 23.08 32.31
CA THR A 3 17.23 22.07 31.80
C THR A 3 16.52 20.70 31.80
N LEU A 4 16.66 19.96 30.70
CA LEU A 4 16.06 18.62 30.58
C LEU A 4 16.81 17.63 31.50
N SER A 5 16.05 16.84 32.23
CA SER A 5 16.56 15.71 33.01
C SER A 5 17.10 14.61 32.13
N ILE A 6 17.93 13.71 32.66
CA ILE A 6 18.43 12.53 31.95
C ILE A 6 17.27 11.60 31.53
N ASN A 7 16.23 11.50 32.34
CA ASN A 7 15.05 10.68 32.01
C ASN A 7 14.31 11.23 30.80
N GLU A 8 14.07 12.52 30.71
CA GLU A 8 13.45 13.16 29.54
C GLU A 8 14.30 12.99 28.28
N LYS A 9 15.63 13.10 28.38
CA LYS A 9 16.54 12.83 27.26
C LYS A 9 16.50 11.38 26.81
N ASN A 10 16.36 10.44 27.73
CA ASN A 10 16.20 9.01 27.40
C ASN A 10 14.85 8.74 26.71
N GLU A 11 13.76 9.38 27.12
CA GLU A 11 12.47 9.28 26.43
C GLU A 11 12.59 9.76 24.97
N VAL A 12 13.23 10.92 24.75
CA VAL A 12 13.46 11.41 23.39
C VAL A 12 14.32 10.45 22.56
N ARG A 13 15.35 9.84 23.17
CA ARG A 13 16.18 8.81 22.52
C ARG A 13 15.34 7.61 22.07
N ASP A 14 14.48 7.10 22.94
CA ASP A 14 13.68 5.90 22.64
C ASP A 14 12.61 6.19 21.57
N MET A 15 12.01 7.40 21.59
CA MET A 15 11.16 7.88 20.50
C MET A 15 11.93 8.03 19.19
N LEU A 16 13.13 8.61 19.21
CA LEU A 16 13.99 8.76 18.05
C LEU A 16 14.42 7.42 17.47
N LYS A 17 14.73 6.44 18.34
CA LYS A 17 15.03 5.06 17.92
C LYS A 17 13.86 4.43 17.16
N THR A 18 12.65 4.55 17.71
CA THR A 18 11.41 4.07 17.05
C THR A 18 11.16 4.79 15.72
N TYR A 19 11.46 6.10 15.66
CA TYR A 19 11.37 6.88 14.43
C TYR A 19 12.36 6.41 13.37
N CYS A 20 13.63 6.22 13.74
CA CYS A 20 14.68 5.77 12.81
C CYS A 20 14.43 4.38 12.24
N ASN A 21 13.79 3.47 12.99
CA ASN A 21 13.44 2.13 12.52
C ASN A 21 12.42 2.12 11.36
N ARG A 22 11.77 3.24 11.06
CA ARG A 22 10.84 3.40 9.93
C ARG A 22 11.56 3.70 8.61
N TYR A 23 12.86 3.96 8.66
CA TYR A 23 13.66 4.36 7.51
C TYR A 23 14.73 3.31 7.20
N PRO A 24 15.10 3.12 5.94
CA PRO A 24 16.09 2.12 5.54
C PRO A 24 17.52 2.47 6.01
N SER A 25 17.75 3.70 6.50
CA SER A 25 19.04 4.12 7.09
C SER A 25 18.88 5.35 7.97
N GLN A 26 19.82 5.55 8.94
CA GLN A 26 19.86 6.74 9.77
C GLN A 26 20.04 8.04 8.96
N ASN A 27 20.75 7.99 7.84
CA ASN A 27 20.90 9.15 6.95
C ASN A 27 19.58 9.56 6.33
N LYS A 28 18.73 8.60 5.94
CA LYS A 28 17.40 8.90 5.42
C LYS A 28 16.44 9.39 6.52
N ALA A 29 16.56 8.86 7.73
CA ALA A 29 15.83 9.38 8.88
C ALA A 29 16.25 10.84 9.21
N ALA A 30 17.54 11.14 9.18
CA ALA A 30 18.05 12.50 9.39
C ALA A 30 17.56 13.49 8.33
N ALA A 31 17.55 13.09 7.07
CA ALA A 31 17.06 13.91 5.96
C ALA A 31 15.56 14.27 6.07
N SER A 32 14.77 13.51 6.83
CA SER A 32 13.35 13.78 7.09
C SER A 32 13.10 14.68 8.30
N LEU A 33 14.14 15.01 9.08
CA LEU A 33 14.07 15.89 10.24
C LEU A 33 14.70 17.25 9.94
N HIS A 34 14.03 18.32 10.33
CA HIS A 34 14.53 19.68 10.15
C HIS A 34 15.58 20.03 11.21
N GLY A 35 16.77 20.41 10.73
CA GLY A 35 17.86 20.86 11.61
C GLY A 35 18.55 19.75 12.43
N VAL A 36 18.40 18.48 12.05
CA VAL A 36 18.99 17.34 12.74
C VAL A 36 19.92 16.58 11.81
N SER A 37 21.20 16.47 12.18
CA SER A 37 22.18 15.72 11.38
C SER A 37 22.18 14.22 11.73
N ALA A 38 22.67 13.39 10.80
CA ALA A 38 22.85 11.96 11.06
C ALA A 38 23.84 11.70 12.22
N GLY A 39 24.85 12.57 12.39
CA GLY A 39 25.78 12.53 13.52
C GLY A 39 25.07 12.80 14.86
N THR A 40 24.16 13.78 14.89
CA THR A 40 23.32 14.07 16.07
C THR A 40 22.45 12.87 16.45
N ILE A 41 21.79 12.25 15.47
CA ILE A 41 20.99 11.03 15.68
C ILE A 41 21.86 9.92 16.25
N SER A 42 23.01 9.65 15.65
CA SER A 42 23.93 8.62 16.13
C SER A 42 24.39 8.86 17.56
N SER A 43 24.73 10.11 17.92
CA SER A 43 25.14 10.48 19.28
C SER A 43 24.04 10.23 20.30
N ILE A 44 22.81 10.66 20.00
CA ILE A 44 21.64 10.45 20.89
C ILE A 44 21.32 8.96 21.06
N LEU A 45 21.30 8.19 19.98
CA LEU A 45 21.02 6.76 20.04
C LEU A 45 22.06 5.98 20.85
N ASN A 46 23.31 6.44 20.84
CA ASN A 46 24.41 5.87 21.63
C ASN A 46 24.50 6.44 23.07
N GLY A 47 23.55 7.28 23.50
CA GLY A 47 23.53 7.85 24.85
C GLY A 47 24.59 8.92 25.10
N LYS A 48 25.24 9.45 24.06
CA LYS A 48 26.25 10.51 24.14
C LYS A 48 25.58 11.88 24.05
N TYR A 49 25.20 12.46 25.23
CA TYR A 49 24.41 13.68 25.30
C TYR A 49 25.26 14.96 25.53
N GLU A 50 26.56 14.79 25.81
CA GLU A 50 27.45 15.86 26.32
C GLU A 50 27.57 17.07 25.38
N ASN A 51 27.50 16.85 24.08
CA ASN A 51 27.62 17.88 23.05
C ASN A 51 26.29 18.24 22.38
N ILE A 52 25.16 17.87 22.99
CA ILE A 52 23.82 18.08 22.40
C ILE A 52 23.02 18.99 23.34
N SER A 53 22.60 20.13 22.80
CA SER A 53 21.83 21.11 23.58
C SER A 53 20.42 20.59 23.90
N ASP A 54 19.87 21.06 25.03
CA ASP A 54 18.48 20.76 25.40
C ASP A 54 17.49 21.28 24.38
N GLU A 55 17.84 22.33 23.62
CA GLU A 55 17.05 22.84 22.51
C GLU A 55 16.98 21.83 21.35
N MET A 56 18.09 21.15 21.06
CA MET A 56 18.11 20.08 20.06
C MET A 56 17.23 18.91 20.48
N PHE A 57 17.24 18.51 21.75
CA PHE A 57 16.32 17.47 22.26
C PHE A 57 14.86 17.91 22.14
N ARG A 58 14.52 19.16 22.43
CA ARG A 58 13.16 19.69 22.24
C ARG A 58 12.77 19.75 20.76
N ASN A 59 13.70 20.17 19.90
CA ASN A 59 13.48 20.17 18.45
C ASN A 59 13.19 18.75 17.93
N ILE A 60 14.00 17.78 18.32
CA ILE A 60 13.78 16.37 17.97
C ILE A 60 12.45 15.89 18.57
N TYR A 61 12.21 16.13 19.85
CA TYR A 61 10.96 15.77 20.51
C TYR A 61 9.75 16.32 19.75
N SER A 62 9.74 17.60 19.39
CA SER A 62 8.63 18.22 18.66
C SER A 62 8.36 17.57 17.29
N GLN A 63 9.38 17.02 16.65
CA GLN A 63 9.28 16.39 15.33
C GLN A 63 8.98 14.88 15.42
N VAL A 64 9.51 14.17 16.42
CA VAL A 64 9.31 12.72 16.57
C VAL A 64 8.14 12.39 17.51
N SER A 65 7.79 13.28 18.46
CA SER A 65 6.64 13.16 19.34
C SER A 65 5.36 13.73 18.74
N THR A 66 5.46 14.48 17.63
CA THR A 66 4.25 14.68 16.85
C THR A 66 3.73 13.29 16.57
N PRO A 67 2.51 12.96 16.99
CA PRO A 67 1.92 11.72 16.59
C PRO A 67 1.71 11.75 15.07
N HIS A 68 2.69 11.32 14.29
CA HIS A 68 2.46 10.55 13.09
C HIS A 68 2.04 9.10 13.46
N GLN A 69 1.58 8.92 14.69
CA GLN A 69 0.39 8.22 15.04
C GLN A 69 -0.78 9.24 14.86
N ALA A 70 -1.09 9.53 13.64
CA ALA A 70 -2.40 9.07 13.25
C ALA A 70 -2.37 7.60 13.67
N ALA A 71 -2.85 7.29 14.88
CA ALA A 71 -3.13 5.93 15.30
C ALA A 71 -3.89 5.36 14.11
N GLY A 72 -3.16 4.55 13.29
CA GLY A 72 -3.69 4.11 12.03
C GLY A 72 -4.99 3.47 12.40
N LEU A 73 -6.08 3.81 11.74
CA LEU A 73 -7.35 3.19 12.10
C LEU A 73 -7.11 1.69 12.07
N GLN A 74 -7.58 1.00 13.09
CA GLN A 74 -7.45 -0.44 13.16
C GLN A 74 -8.13 -1.04 11.93
N ILE A 75 -7.37 -1.80 11.15
CA ILE A 75 -7.89 -2.50 9.98
C ILE A 75 -8.73 -3.68 10.51
N VAL A 76 -9.91 -3.81 9.96
CA VAL A 76 -10.86 -4.88 10.27
C VAL A 76 -11.09 -5.68 9.01
N GLU A 77 -11.21 -6.97 9.15
CA GLU A 77 -11.57 -7.86 8.05
C GLU A 77 -13.03 -7.61 7.65
N THR A 78 -13.22 -6.85 6.57
CA THR A 78 -14.52 -6.62 5.95
C THR A 78 -14.79 -7.66 4.87
N THR A 79 -16.04 -7.80 4.44
CA THR A 79 -16.43 -8.71 3.36
C THR A 79 -15.55 -8.54 2.12
N ALA A 80 -15.39 -7.31 1.63
CA ALA A 80 -14.55 -7.03 0.47
C ALA A 80 -13.06 -7.32 0.74
N LEU A 81 -12.55 -6.97 1.93
CA LEU A 81 -11.15 -7.24 2.29
C LEU A 81 -10.86 -8.74 2.29
N HIS A 82 -11.76 -9.54 2.89
CA HIS A 82 -11.65 -10.99 2.93
C HIS A 82 -11.60 -11.60 1.53
N GLU A 83 -12.53 -11.23 0.65
CA GLU A 83 -12.58 -11.74 -0.72
C GLU A 83 -11.34 -11.37 -1.55
N ILE A 84 -10.80 -10.14 -1.36
CA ILE A 84 -9.59 -9.71 -2.06
C ILE A 84 -8.38 -10.49 -1.57
N ILE A 85 -8.26 -10.69 -0.25
CA ILE A 85 -7.17 -11.48 0.34
C ILE A 85 -7.23 -12.93 -0.16
N ALA A 86 -8.41 -13.53 -0.19
CA ALA A 86 -8.60 -14.88 -0.73
C ALA A 86 -8.16 -14.97 -2.21
N ALA A 87 -8.54 -14.00 -3.04
CA ALA A 87 -8.11 -13.96 -4.44
C ALA A 87 -6.57 -13.78 -4.59
N MET A 88 -5.92 -13.03 -3.69
CA MET A 88 -4.45 -12.91 -3.66
C MET A 88 -3.79 -14.23 -3.26
N GLN A 89 -4.37 -14.91 -2.29
CA GLN A 89 -3.91 -16.20 -1.79
C GLN A 89 -3.98 -17.26 -2.89
N ASP A 90 -5.13 -17.35 -3.56
CA ASP A 90 -5.32 -18.25 -4.69
C ASP A 90 -4.33 -17.96 -5.83
N ALA A 91 -4.18 -16.68 -6.20
CA ALA A 91 -3.23 -16.28 -7.26
C ALA A 91 -1.79 -16.62 -6.90
N GLN A 92 -1.38 -16.46 -5.64
CA GLN A 92 -0.03 -16.81 -5.17
C GLN A 92 0.19 -18.31 -5.13
N GLU A 93 -0.77 -19.08 -4.62
CA GLU A 93 -0.68 -20.53 -4.46
C GLU A 93 -0.64 -21.25 -5.82
N TRP A 94 -1.54 -20.86 -6.73
CA TRP A 94 -1.68 -21.48 -8.04
C TRP A 94 -0.82 -20.82 -9.13
N GLN A 95 -0.08 -19.76 -8.81
CA GLN A 95 0.75 -19.02 -9.76
C GLN A 95 -0.03 -18.57 -11.01
N ASP A 96 -1.27 -18.16 -10.78
CA ASP A 96 -2.22 -17.80 -11.84
C ASP A 96 -2.42 -16.29 -11.95
N VAL A 97 -3.10 -15.87 -13.01
CA VAL A 97 -3.44 -14.46 -13.27
C VAL A 97 -4.91 -14.21 -12.99
N THR A 98 -5.17 -13.31 -12.06
CA THR A 98 -6.52 -12.90 -11.69
C THR A 98 -6.71 -11.40 -11.82
N TRP A 99 -7.85 -10.96 -12.30
CA TRP A 99 -8.23 -9.55 -12.33
C TRP A 99 -9.42 -9.30 -11.40
N VAL A 100 -9.14 -8.66 -10.27
CA VAL A 100 -10.14 -8.33 -9.25
C VAL A 100 -10.75 -6.97 -9.55
N VAL A 101 -12.07 -6.93 -9.55
CA VAL A 101 -12.86 -5.72 -9.77
C VAL A 101 -13.71 -5.42 -8.54
N GLY A 102 -13.58 -4.21 -8.04
CA GLY A 102 -14.37 -3.73 -6.89
C GLY A 102 -14.56 -2.23 -6.92
N GLU A 103 -15.60 -1.75 -6.25
CA GLU A 103 -15.93 -0.34 -6.18
C GLU A 103 -14.81 0.50 -5.56
N SER A 104 -14.82 1.80 -5.88
CA SER A 104 -13.89 2.73 -5.24
C SER A 104 -14.15 2.77 -3.73
N GLY A 105 -13.07 2.76 -2.92
CA GLY A 105 -13.19 2.80 -1.46
C GLY A 105 -13.55 1.47 -0.79
N CYS A 106 -13.68 0.35 -1.52
CA CYS A 106 -14.00 -0.95 -0.93
C CYS A 106 -12.85 -1.59 -0.13
N GLY A 107 -11.61 -1.11 -0.26
CA GLY A 107 -10.47 -1.60 0.50
C GLY A 107 -9.35 -2.29 -0.30
N LYS A 108 -9.34 -2.23 -1.65
CA LYS A 108 -8.34 -2.90 -2.52
C LYS A 108 -6.89 -2.62 -2.13
N THR A 109 -6.51 -1.35 -2.07
CA THR A 109 -5.16 -0.93 -1.66
C THR A 109 -4.81 -1.36 -0.24
N THR A 110 -5.81 -1.35 0.67
CA THR A 110 -5.64 -1.82 2.04
C THR A 110 -5.36 -3.32 2.06
N ALA A 111 -6.11 -4.10 1.28
CA ALA A 111 -5.91 -5.55 1.15
C ALA A 111 -4.50 -5.87 0.62
N ALA A 112 -4.06 -5.18 -0.44
CA ALA A 112 -2.71 -5.32 -0.98
C ALA A 112 -1.63 -5.06 0.08
N SER A 113 -1.78 -3.97 0.85
CA SER A 113 -0.84 -3.62 1.92
C SER A 113 -0.82 -4.63 3.06
N VAL A 114 -2.00 -5.11 3.50
CA VAL A 114 -2.14 -6.14 4.55
C VAL A 114 -1.50 -7.45 4.08
N TYR A 115 -1.83 -7.89 2.88
CA TYR A 115 -1.32 -9.13 2.32
C TYR A 115 0.21 -9.09 2.18
N GLN A 116 0.75 -8.03 1.59
CA GLN A 116 2.19 -7.83 1.44
C GLN A 116 2.93 -7.79 2.79
N SER A 117 2.32 -7.24 3.85
CA SER A 117 2.95 -7.18 5.17
C SER A 117 2.99 -8.52 5.91
N SER A 118 2.11 -9.44 5.55
CA SER A 118 1.94 -10.75 6.20
C SER A 118 2.48 -11.94 5.41
N HIS A 119 2.79 -11.75 4.12
CA HIS A 119 3.27 -12.81 3.24
C HIS A 119 4.63 -12.47 2.63
N LYS A 120 5.45 -13.49 2.40
CA LYS A 120 6.76 -13.34 1.76
C LYS A 120 6.60 -13.23 0.24
N GLU A 121 7.57 -12.55 -0.38
CA GLU A 121 7.69 -12.46 -1.85
C GLU A 121 6.46 -11.89 -2.56
N VAL A 122 5.76 -10.97 -1.86
CA VAL A 122 4.63 -10.21 -2.38
C VAL A 122 5.06 -8.79 -2.71
N TYR A 123 4.82 -8.36 -3.93
CA TYR A 123 5.27 -7.08 -4.46
C TYR A 123 4.10 -6.30 -5.04
N THR A 124 3.85 -5.09 -4.54
CA THR A 124 2.76 -4.24 -5.01
C THR A 124 3.31 -3.07 -5.81
N LEU A 125 2.83 -2.91 -7.04
CA LEU A 125 3.06 -1.76 -7.90
C LEU A 125 1.75 -0.96 -8.02
N LEU A 126 1.79 0.31 -7.65
CA LEU A 126 0.69 1.24 -7.89
C LEU A 126 0.77 1.77 -9.32
N CYS A 127 -0.23 1.48 -10.14
CA CYS A 127 -0.29 1.91 -11.53
C CYS A 127 -0.82 3.34 -11.65
N SER A 128 -0.32 4.10 -12.65
CA SER A 128 -0.78 5.45 -12.94
C SER A 128 -1.01 5.68 -14.45
N GLU A 129 -1.83 6.67 -14.79
CA GLU A 129 -2.21 6.97 -16.18
C GLU A 129 -1.05 7.52 -17.01
N ASP A 130 -0.12 8.22 -16.39
CA ASP A 130 1.07 8.81 -17.00
C ASP A 130 2.23 7.83 -17.15
N MET A 131 2.14 6.64 -16.56
CA MET A 131 3.16 5.60 -16.57
C MET A 131 3.41 5.10 -18.00
N LYS A 132 4.62 5.31 -18.51
CA LYS A 132 5.09 4.75 -19.77
C LYS A 132 5.75 3.40 -19.55
N LYS A 133 6.02 2.67 -20.63
CA LYS A 133 6.71 1.37 -20.60
C LYS A 133 8.01 1.39 -19.78
N GLY A 134 8.82 2.45 -19.92
CA GLY A 134 10.08 2.59 -19.19
C GLY A 134 9.88 2.79 -17.70
N ASP A 135 8.88 3.60 -17.33
CA ASP A 135 8.54 3.88 -15.94
C ASP A 135 8.00 2.63 -15.26
N PHE A 136 7.08 1.92 -15.92
CA PHE A 136 6.54 0.65 -15.46
C PHE A 136 7.64 -0.37 -15.12
N VAL A 137 8.60 -0.57 -16.03
CA VAL A 137 9.68 -1.55 -15.81
C VAL A 137 10.63 -1.10 -14.70
N ARG A 138 10.96 0.20 -14.60
CA ARG A 138 11.82 0.72 -13.55
C ARG A 138 11.17 0.70 -12.18
N GLU A 139 9.90 1.05 -12.11
CA GLU A 139 9.14 0.99 -10.85
C GLU A 139 8.96 -0.47 -10.39
N LEU A 140 8.67 -1.38 -11.32
CA LEU A 140 8.62 -2.81 -11.00
C LEU A 140 9.98 -3.32 -10.50
N ALA A 141 11.08 -2.90 -11.12
CA ALA A 141 12.43 -3.22 -10.65
C ALA A 141 12.69 -2.71 -9.24
N ALA A 142 12.29 -1.46 -8.95
CA ALA A 142 12.44 -0.86 -7.63
C ALA A 142 11.66 -1.61 -6.55
N VAL A 143 10.42 -2.01 -6.84
CA VAL A 143 9.57 -2.76 -5.90
C VAL A 143 10.16 -4.15 -5.61
N ILE A 144 10.72 -4.82 -6.61
CA ILE A 144 11.32 -6.16 -6.49
C ILE A 144 12.74 -6.10 -5.91
N GLY A 145 13.36 -4.92 -5.86
CA GLY A 145 14.72 -4.73 -5.38
C GLY A 145 15.80 -5.04 -6.43
N VAL A 146 15.49 -4.84 -7.71
CA VAL A 146 16.44 -4.98 -8.83
C VAL A 146 17.04 -3.62 -9.17
N ASN A 147 18.38 -3.56 -9.32
CA ASN A 147 19.04 -2.33 -9.73
C ASN A 147 18.81 -2.04 -11.22
N ALA A 148 18.19 -0.90 -11.50
CA ALA A 148 17.88 -0.44 -12.86
C ALA A 148 18.87 0.61 -13.41
N ASN A 149 19.85 1.06 -12.62
CA ASN A 149 20.76 2.14 -13.01
C ASN A 149 21.73 1.71 -14.12
N GLY A 150 21.82 2.52 -15.17
CA GLY A 150 22.72 2.27 -16.29
C GLY A 150 22.27 1.18 -17.27
N HIS A 151 21.13 0.53 -17.03
CA HIS A 151 20.61 -0.55 -17.86
C HIS A 151 19.47 -0.08 -18.78
N ASN A 152 19.39 -0.69 -19.96
CA ASN A 152 18.23 -0.51 -20.84
C ASN A 152 17.02 -1.33 -20.36
N ILE A 153 15.82 -1.00 -20.87
CA ILE A 153 14.55 -1.61 -20.43
C ILE A 153 14.55 -3.15 -20.56
N ARG A 154 15.23 -3.68 -21.61
CA ARG A 154 15.29 -5.12 -21.85
C ARG A 154 16.17 -5.83 -20.82
N GLU A 155 17.30 -5.25 -20.48
CA GLU A 155 18.21 -5.76 -19.45
C GLU A 155 17.53 -5.74 -18.07
N ILE A 156 16.88 -4.61 -17.73
CA ILE A 156 16.12 -4.50 -16.48
C ILE A 156 15.04 -5.58 -16.39
N LEU A 157 14.27 -5.75 -17.46
CA LEU A 157 13.23 -6.78 -17.48
C LEU A 157 13.81 -8.18 -17.32
N SER A 158 14.91 -8.49 -18.01
CA SER A 158 15.58 -9.79 -17.88
C SER A 158 16.05 -10.04 -16.44
N ALA A 159 16.57 -9.01 -15.75
CA ALA A 159 16.98 -9.10 -14.36
C ALA A 159 15.78 -9.28 -13.40
N ILE A 160 14.66 -8.59 -13.66
CA ILE A 160 13.40 -8.77 -12.92
C ILE A 160 12.94 -10.22 -13.04
N ILE A 161 12.84 -10.75 -14.25
CA ILE A 161 12.38 -12.12 -14.49
C ILE A 161 13.31 -13.13 -13.82
N ALA A 162 14.63 -12.98 -14.00
CA ALA A 162 15.61 -13.85 -13.35
C ALA A 162 15.50 -13.84 -11.82
N ARG A 163 15.20 -12.69 -11.22
CA ARG A 163 14.98 -12.54 -9.78
C ARG A 163 13.72 -13.23 -9.32
N ILE A 164 12.60 -13.03 -10.04
CA ILE A 164 11.29 -13.61 -9.68
C ILE A 164 11.32 -15.15 -9.78
N ILE A 165 11.95 -15.70 -10.81
CA ILE A 165 12.03 -17.17 -11.00
C ILE A 165 12.79 -17.87 -9.85
N GLN A 166 13.63 -17.14 -9.13
CA GLN A 166 14.38 -17.67 -7.97
C GLN A 166 13.59 -17.62 -6.65
N MET A 167 12.40 -17.00 -6.65
CA MET A 167 11.56 -16.86 -5.47
C MET A 167 10.65 -18.07 -5.30
N ASP A 168 10.21 -18.29 -4.07
CA ASP A 168 9.24 -19.34 -3.73
C ASP A 168 7.82 -18.75 -3.70
N SER A 169 7.01 -19.09 -4.71
CA SER A 169 5.63 -18.60 -4.88
C SER A 169 5.50 -17.08 -4.82
N PRO A 170 6.18 -16.31 -5.69
CA PRO A 170 6.07 -14.85 -5.70
C PRO A 170 4.69 -14.39 -6.22
N LEU A 171 4.20 -13.27 -5.66
CA LEU A 171 2.98 -12.60 -6.11
C LEU A 171 3.28 -11.16 -6.53
N LEU A 172 2.85 -10.80 -7.73
CA LEU A 172 2.86 -9.43 -8.24
C LEU A 172 1.45 -8.84 -8.17
N ILE A 173 1.28 -7.77 -7.43
CA ILE A 173 0.03 -7.03 -7.29
C ILE A 173 0.13 -5.72 -8.07
N PHE A 174 -0.74 -5.53 -9.05
CA PHE A 174 -0.87 -4.29 -9.82
C PHE A 174 -2.12 -3.53 -9.34
N ASP A 175 -1.92 -2.61 -8.39
CA ASP A 175 -3.03 -1.79 -7.88
C ASP A 175 -3.36 -0.66 -8.87
N GLU A 176 -4.64 -0.36 -9.02
CA GLU A 176 -5.17 0.57 -10.04
C GLU A 176 -4.79 0.15 -11.47
N GLY A 177 -4.80 -1.15 -11.78
CA GLY A 177 -4.39 -1.71 -13.06
C GLY A 177 -5.18 -1.20 -14.27
N ASP A 178 -6.38 -0.68 -14.08
CA ASP A 178 -7.20 -0.02 -15.11
C ASP A 178 -6.62 1.32 -15.59
N LYS A 179 -5.66 1.90 -14.88
CA LYS A 179 -4.95 3.13 -15.28
C LYS A 179 -3.82 2.89 -16.27
N LEU A 180 -3.31 1.68 -16.39
CA LEU A 180 -2.26 1.38 -17.36
C LEU A 180 -2.72 1.69 -18.78
N ASN A 181 -1.92 2.45 -19.54
CA ASN A 181 -2.24 2.73 -20.94
C ASN A 181 -2.08 1.47 -21.83
N ASP A 182 -2.60 1.49 -23.07
CA ASP A 182 -2.61 0.32 -23.96
C ASP A 182 -1.21 -0.20 -24.27
N LEU A 183 -0.17 0.64 -24.34
CA LEU A 183 1.20 0.23 -24.62
C LEU A 183 1.80 -0.59 -23.46
N VAL A 184 1.56 -0.15 -22.22
CA VAL A 184 2.00 -0.89 -21.03
C VAL A 184 1.19 -2.16 -20.87
N PHE A 185 -0.10 -2.10 -21.14
CA PHE A 185 -1.01 -3.25 -21.13
C PHE A 185 -0.54 -4.36 -22.08
N HIS A 186 -0.11 -4.00 -23.30
CA HIS A 186 0.50 -4.96 -24.21
C HIS A 186 1.85 -5.48 -23.73
N TYR A 187 2.63 -4.61 -23.11
CA TYR A 187 3.95 -5.00 -22.63
C TYR A 187 3.89 -5.99 -21.48
N PHE A 188 2.83 -5.91 -20.69
CA PHE A 188 2.53 -6.90 -19.66
C PHE A 188 2.49 -8.32 -20.22
N MET A 189 2.01 -8.53 -21.44
CA MET A 189 2.02 -9.86 -22.07
C MET A 189 3.41 -10.44 -22.22
N THR A 190 4.41 -9.59 -22.44
CA THR A 190 5.82 -10.04 -22.49
C THR A 190 6.29 -10.55 -21.12
N ILE A 191 5.87 -9.88 -20.04
CA ILE A 191 6.17 -10.29 -18.66
C ILE A 191 5.43 -11.59 -18.33
N TYR A 192 4.14 -11.61 -18.58
CA TYR A 192 3.31 -12.79 -18.34
C TYR A 192 3.86 -14.05 -18.99
N ASN A 193 4.21 -14.00 -20.29
CA ASN A 193 4.70 -15.17 -21.01
C ASN A 193 6.02 -15.73 -20.43
N GLN A 194 6.81 -14.91 -19.73
CA GLN A 194 8.05 -15.35 -19.08
C GLN A 194 7.82 -15.82 -17.64
N LEU A 195 6.77 -15.36 -16.98
CA LEU A 195 6.44 -15.66 -15.58
C LEU A 195 5.32 -16.69 -15.42
N LYS A 196 4.73 -17.14 -16.54
CA LYS A 196 3.67 -18.15 -16.52
C LYS A 196 4.12 -19.38 -15.72
N ASP A 197 3.28 -19.86 -14.83
CA ASP A 197 3.54 -20.99 -13.92
C ASP A 197 4.78 -20.77 -13.01
N LYS A 198 5.16 -19.51 -12.75
CA LYS A 198 6.30 -19.12 -11.92
C LYS A 198 5.94 -18.04 -10.91
N ALA A 199 4.92 -17.26 -11.16
CA ALA A 199 4.49 -16.18 -10.27
C ALA A 199 2.97 -15.99 -10.36
N GLY A 200 2.35 -15.74 -9.22
CA GLY A 200 0.99 -15.23 -9.19
C GLY A 200 0.96 -13.77 -9.65
N ILE A 201 -0.07 -13.40 -10.37
CA ILE A 201 -0.27 -12.02 -10.83
C ILE A 201 -1.70 -11.61 -10.57
N ILE A 202 -1.88 -10.51 -9.85
CA ILE A 202 -3.20 -9.98 -9.57
C ILE A 202 -3.31 -8.51 -9.93
N PHE A 203 -4.35 -8.16 -10.67
CA PHE A 203 -4.74 -6.78 -10.93
C PHE A 203 -5.89 -6.38 -10.03
N LEU A 204 -5.80 -5.22 -9.43
CA LEU A 204 -6.88 -4.60 -8.65
C LEU A 204 -7.37 -3.37 -9.41
N SER A 205 -8.67 -3.30 -9.68
CA SER A 205 -9.24 -2.23 -10.50
C SER A 205 -10.65 -1.87 -10.06
N THR A 206 -11.16 -0.79 -10.64
CA THR A 206 -12.59 -0.48 -10.65
C THR A 206 -13.31 -1.20 -11.80
N SER A 207 -14.63 -1.12 -11.83
CA SER A 207 -15.46 -1.67 -12.92
C SER A 207 -15.20 -1.01 -14.29
N TYR A 208 -14.43 0.09 -14.33
CA TYR A 208 -14.03 0.74 -15.58
C TYR A 208 -13.26 -0.20 -16.51
N ILE A 209 -12.45 -1.13 -15.95
CA ILE A 209 -11.70 -2.10 -16.76
C ILE A 209 -12.60 -3.02 -17.59
N GLU A 210 -13.80 -3.36 -17.10
CA GLU A 210 -14.74 -4.20 -17.83
C GLU A 210 -15.19 -3.51 -19.14
N LYS A 211 -15.59 -2.24 -19.03
CA LYS A 211 -15.99 -1.40 -20.19
C LYS A 211 -14.83 -1.23 -21.16
N ARG A 212 -13.62 -1.02 -20.63
CA ARG A 212 -12.40 -0.90 -21.43
C ARG A 212 -12.10 -2.20 -22.19
N MET A 213 -12.20 -3.35 -21.50
CA MET A 213 -11.99 -4.67 -22.09
C MET A 213 -13.02 -4.96 -23.19
N GLU A 214 -14.29 -4.74 -22.92
CA GLU A 214 -15.38 -4.91 -23.89
C GLU A 214 -15.15 -4.04 -25.14
N SER A 215 -14.83 -2.76 -24.95
CA SER A 215 -14.51 -1.86 -26.06
C SER A 215 -13.28 -2.33 -26.85
N GLY A 216 -12.21 -2.79 -26.16
CA GLY A 216 -11.01 -3.28 -26.80
C GLY A 216 -11.26 -4.54 -27.64
N LEU A 217 -12.05 -5.48 -27.14
CA LEU A 217 -12.46 -6.69 -27.85
C LEU A 217 -13.35 -6.38 -29.05
N LYS A 218 -14.36 -5.50 -28.89
CA LYS A 218 -15.27 -5.08 -29.94
C LYS A 218 -14.53 -4.44 -31.13
N HIS A 219 -13.50 -3.64 -30.86
CA HIS A 219 -12.72 -2.94 -31.88
C HIS A 219 -11.46 -3.71 -32.29
N ASN A 220 -11.32 -4.99 -31.92
CA ASN A 220 -10.14 -5.81 -32.19
C ASN A 220 -8.81 -5.11 -31.85
N LYS A 221 -8.78 -4.35 -30.75
CA LYS A 221 -7.54 -3.72 -30.28
C LYS A 221 -6.51 -4.78 -29.95
N LYS A 222 -5.27 -4.56 -30.42
CA LYS A 222 -4.15 -5.47 -30.22
C LYS A 222 -3.95 -5.79 -28.73
N GLY A 223 -3.79 -7.08 -28.40
CA GLY A 223 -3.49 -7.57 -27.06
C GLY A 223 -4.71 -7.79 -26.15
N TYR A 224 -5.87 -7.18 -26.45
CA TYR A 224 -7.05 -7.33 -25.60
C TYR A 224 -7.59 -8.77 -25.59
N GLN A 225 -7.61 -9.46 -26.72
CA GLN A 225 -8.01 -10.87 -26.79
C GLN A 225 -7.07 -11.77 -25.99
N GLU A 226 -5.76 -11.50 -26.08
CA GLU A 226 -4.75 -12.27 -25.35
C GLU A 226 -4.90 -12.10 -23.84
N ILE A 227 -5.00 -10.85 -23.35
CA ILE A 227 -5.17 -10.58 -21.92
C ILE A 227 -6.48 -11.15 -21.41
N ASN A 228 -7.58 -10.94 -22.15
CA ASN A 228 -8.88 -11.50 -21.78
C ASN A 228 -8.83 -13.03 -21.68
N SER A 229 -8.11 -13.69 -22.58
CA SER A 229 -7.90 -15.13 -22.50
C SER A 229 -7.11 -15.55 -21.27
N ARG A 230 -6.05 -14.77 -20.88
CA ARG A 230 -5.17 -15.09 -19.74
C ARG A 230 -5.87 -14.95 -18.40
N ILE A 231 -6.75 -13.97 -18.24
CA ILE A 231 -7.57 -13.81 -17.04
C ILE A 231 -8.80 -14.74 -17.01
N GLY A 232 -8.81 -15.78 -17.84
CA GLY A 232 -9.92 -16.73 -17.91
C GLY A 232 -11.22 -16.18 -18.50
N ARG A 233 -11.17 -15.07 -19.24
CA ARG A 233 -12.32 -14.36 -19.84
C ARG A 233 -13.34 -13.86 -18.81
N LYS A 234 -12.95 -13.74 -17.56
CA LYS A 234 -13.82 -13.36 -16.45
C LYS A 234 -13.05 -12.50 -15.46
N PHE A 235 -13.68 -11.43 -15.00
CA PHE A 235 -13.22 -10.65 -13.88
C PHE A 235 -13.75 -11.23 -12.58
N TYR A 236 -12.92 -11.24 -11.54
CA TYR A 236 -13.34 -11.60 -10.20
C TYR A 236 -13.99 -10.38 -9.53
N LYS A 237 -15.30 -10.37 -9.46
CA LYS A 237 -16.06 -9.27 -8.85
C LYS A 237 -16.22 -9.52 -7.38
N ILE A 238 -15.74 -8.57 -6.58
CA ILE A 238 -15.88 -8.63 -5.13
C ILE A 238 -17.23 -8.05 -4.68
N SER A 239 -17.71 -8.56 -3.58
CA SER A 239 -18.93 -8.10 -2.93
C SER A 239 -18.76 -6.68 -2.39
N LYS A 240 -19.87 -5.93 -2.32
CA LYS A 240 -19.87 -4.63 -1.65
C LYS A 240 -19.76 -4.83 -0.14
N ASN A 241 -19.11 -3.89 0.53
CA ASN A 241 -19.13 -3.85 1.98
C ASN A 241 -20.57 -3.64 2.52
N THR A 242 -20.86 -4.28 3.62
CA THR A 242 -22.19 -4.27 4.27
C THR A 242 -22.25 -3.26 5.42
N ALA A 243 -23.44 -3.00 5.93
CA ALA A 243 -23.62 -2.22 7.16
C ALA A 243 -22.90 -2.87 8.37
N ASN A 244 -22.82 -4.21 8.40
CA ASN A 244 -22.10 -4.94 9.45
C ASN A 244 -20.58 -4.70 9.36
N ASP A 245 -20.02 -4.59 8.15
CA ASP A 245 -18.62 -4.23 7.97
C ASP A 245 -18.35 -2.82 8.49
N VAL A 246 -19.22 -1.86 8.17
CA VAL A 246 -19.13 -0.47 8.68
C VAL A 246 -19.21 -0.45 10.20
N TYR A 247 -20.14 -1.19 10.80
CA TYR A 247 -20.28 -1.33 12.25
C TYR A 247 -19.00 -1.88 12.87
N ALA A 248 -18.48 -3.00 12.35
CA ALA A 248 -17.25 -3.62 12.85
C ALA A 248 -16.05 -2.67 12.79
N VAL A 249 -15.87 -1.93 11.69
CA VAL A 249 -14.82 -0.92 11.55
C VAL A 249 -14.99 0.21 12.57
N CYS A 250 -16.20 0.70 12.82
CA CYS A 250 -16.47 1.73 13.81
C CYS A 250 -16.13 1.27 15.22
N VAL A 251 -16.60 0.10 15.63
CA VAL A 251 -16.39 -0.46 16.97
C VAL A 251 -14.91 -0.72 17.24
N ALA A 252 -14.23 -1.38 16.32
CA ALA A 252 -12.79 -1.64 16.43
C ALA A 252 -11.97 -0.34 16.55
N ASN A 253 -12.48 0.74 15.99
CA ASN A 253 -11.84 2.06 16.05
C ASN A 253 -12.35 2.93 17.23
N GLY A 254 -13.06 2.34 18.19
CA GLY A 254 -13.41 2.98 19.44
C GLY A 254 -14.66 3.89 19.38
N ILE A 255 -15.50 3.77 18.33
CA ILE A 255 -16.80 4.42 18.30
C ILE A 255 -17.79 3.51 19.03
N LYS A 256 -18.20 3.90 20.25
CA LYS A 256 -19.03 3.08 21.14
C LYS A 256 -20.43 3.66 21.39
N GLU A 257 -20.65 4.93 21.04
CA GLU A 257 -21.93 5.59 21.25
C GLU A 257 -22.92 5.23 20.15
N ASP A 258 -24.08 4.71 20.49
CA ASP A 258 -25.10 4.23 19.56
C ASP A 258 -25.48 5.30 18.53
N LYS A 259 -25.72 6.54 18.99
CA LYS A 259 -26.06 7.65 18.10
C LYS A 259 -24.95 7.97 17.07
N ALA A 260 -23.68 7.90 17.47
CA ALA A 260 -22.56 8.12 16.56
C ALA A 260 -22.40 6.96 15.57
N LEU A 261 -22.60 5.72 16.03
CA LEU A 261 -22.60 4.51 15.20
C LEU A 261 -23.71 4.58 14.14
N GLU A 262 -24.96 4.84 14.57
CA GLU A 262 -26.12 4.95 13.67
C GLU A 262 -25.88 6.01 12.60
N ASN A 263 -25.42 7.20 12.99
CA ASN A 263 -25.11 8.28 12.05
C ASN A 263 -24.05 7.89 11.01
N ILE A 264 -23.00 7.17 11.40
CA ILE A 264 -21.95 6.74 10.49
C ILE A 264 -22.48 5.66 9.55
N ILE A 265 -23.25 4.70 10.05
CA ILE A 265 -23.84 3.61 9.27
C ILE A 265 -24.83 4.15 8.23
N GLN A 266 -25.74 5.04 8.63
CA GLN A 266 -26.71 5.66 7.72
C GLN A 266 -26.04 6.49 6.65
N ASP A 267 -25.02 7.27 7.03
CA ASP A 267 -24.23 8.05 6.08
C ASP A 267 -23.48 7.13 5.10
N ALA A 268 -22.87 6.06 5.59
CA ALA A 268 -22.16 5.09 4.75
C ALA A 268 -23.09 4.39 3.75
N ALA A 269 -24.28 3.98 4.20
CA ALA A 269 -25.29 3.33 3.36
C ALA A 269 -25.72 4.21 2.17
N SER A 270 -25.77 5.54 2.37
CA SER A 270 -26.07 6.50 1.29
C SER A 270 -24.96 6.61 0.22
N TYR A 271 -23.78 6.06 0.49
CA TYR A 271 -22.59 6.10 -0.37
C TYR A 271 -21.96 4.71 -0.55
N GLU A 272 -22.80 3.69 -0.71
CA GLU A 272 -22.39 2.31 -1.03
C GLU A 272 -21.39 1.69 -0.01
N ASN A 273 -21.41 2.14 1.23
CA ASN A 273 -20.50 1.74 2.30
C ASN A 273 -19.00 1.97 1.96
N ASP A 274 -18.70 3.11 1.32
CA ASP A 274 -17.32 3.52 1.02
C ASP A 274 -16.49 3.66 2.30
N MET A 275 -15.49 2.80 2.48
CA MET A 275 -14.63 2.75 3.67
C MET A 275 -13.74 3.99 3.82
N ARG A 276 -13.43 4.72 2.73
CA ARG A 276 -12.73 6.01 2.83
C ARG A 276 -13.60 7.05 3.53
N ARG A 277 -14.92 7.02 3.25
CA ARG A 277 -15.88 7.90 3.92
C ARG A 277 -16.08 7.52 5.38
N VAL A 278 -16.23 6.23 5.66
CA VAL A 278 -16.32 5.70 7.02
C VAL A 278 -15.10 6.12 7.86
N THR A 279 -13.90 5.92 7.34
CA THR A 279 -12.67 6.30 8.05
C THR A 279 -12.56 7.81 8.30
N LYS A 280 -13.03 8.66 7.36
CA LYS A 280 -13.11 10.12 7.58
C LYS A 280 -14.07 10.47 8.72
N LYS A 281 -15.24 9.85 8.77
CA LYS A 281 -16.23 10.06 9.83
C LYS A 281 -15.71 9.63 11.20
N ILE A 282 -15.08 8.48 11.29
CA ILE A 282 -14.43 8.01 12.52
C ILE A 282 -13.37 9.02 13.01
N LYS A 283 -12.53 9.55 12.11
CA LYS A 283 -11.53 10.56 12.48
C LYS A 283 -12.17 11.85 12.99
N ILE A 284 -13.27 12.29 12.39
CA ILE A 284 -14.02 13.48 12.86
C ILE A 284 -14.59 13.24 14.25
N GLU A 285 -15.18 12.07 14.48
CA GLU A 285 -15.78 11.72 15.77
C GLU A 285 -14.73 11.61 16.89
N LYS A 286 -13.57 11.00 16.59
CA LYS A 286 -12.43 10.97 17.53
C LYS A 286 -11.93 12.38 17.89
N LYS A 287 -11.88 13.30 16.92
CA LYS A 287 -11.49 14.70 17.19
C LYS A 287 -12.50 15.43 18.09
N ARG A 288 -13.82 15.20 17.88
CA ARG A 288 -14.87 15.80 18.72
C ARG A 288 -14.79 15.37 20.17
N ARG A 289 -14.37 14.11 20.40
CA ARG A 289 -14.20 13.57 21.76
C ARG A 289 -12.93 14.02 22.45
N ALA A 290 -11.94 14.44 21.70
CA ALA A 290 -10.66 14.93 22.22
C ALA A 290 -10.67 16.45 22.49
N ALA A 291 -11.69 17.18 21.99
CA ALA A 291 -11.89 18.61 22.20
C ALA A 291 -12.86 18.86 23.35
#